data_d3c76f130ff20f4fd50f1f337802b3ff
#
_entry.id   d3c76f130ff20f4fd50f1f337802b3ff
#
_cell.length_a   1.000
_cell.length_b   1.000
_cell.length_c   1.000
_cell.angle_alpha   90.00
_cell.angle_beta   90.00
_cell.angle_gamma   90.00
#
_symmetry.space_group_name_H-M   'P 1'
#
loop_
_entity.id
_entity.type
_entity.pdbx_description
1 polymer ?
#
loop_
_entity_poly.entity_id
_entity_poly.type
_entity_poly.pdbx_seq_one_letter_code
_entity_poly.pdbx_strand_id
1 'polypeptide(L)'
;LPESSKKQWIIEPGGYGETRIQTDRGEFKAYCKVDFMLPDGKDIYILDWKTGKADEYKHRKQLIGYSLFASFHFENKFDRIIPILAYLKGEYNEVVPEISQADIENFKDDMYAETRAMQQLNRDIENNTPVGKDEFTQTDSESKCKYCEFRELCGRN
;
A
#
# COMPACT_ATOMS: atom_id res chain seq x y z
N LEU A 1 23.49 -9.58 -2.51
CA LEU A 1 23.65 -8.18 -2.09
C LEU A 1 25.09 -7.94 -1.62
N PRO A 2 25.73 -6.82 -2.01
CA PRO A 2 27.11 -6.54 -1.60
C PRO A 2 27.22 -6.42 -0.07
N GLU A 3 28.27 -6.99 0.51
CA GLU A 3 28.46 -6.98 1.96
C GLU A 3 28.67 -5.58 2.55
N SER A 4 29.19 -4.65 1.74
CA SER A 4 29.36 -3.24 2.07
C SER A 4 28.04 -2.48 2.31
N SER A 5 26.93 -2.96 1.73
CA SER A 5 25.62 -2.33 1.85
C SER A 5 24.82 -2.79 3.07
N LYS A 6 25.25 -3.84 3.79
CA LYS A 6 24.53 -4.36 4.97
C LYS A 6 24.29 -3.33 6.08
N LYS A 7 25.16 -2.34 6.21
CA LYS A 7 25.03 -1.26 7.21
C LYS A 7 23.96 -0.22 6.85
N GLN A 8 23.45 -0.25 5.62
CA GLN A 8 22.45 0.70 5.12
C GLN A 8 21.05 0.09 5.01
N TRP A 9 20.90 -1.18 5.41
CA TRP A 9 19.62 -1.85 5.36
C TRP A 9 18.60 -1.18 6.28
N ILE A 10 17.44 -0.90 5.74
CA ILE A 10 16.29 -0.41 6.47
C ILE A 10 15.29 -1.56 6.51
N ILE A 11 15.23 -2.26 7.63
CA ILE A 11 14.30 -3.37 7.86
C ILE A 11 13.14 -2.82 8.66
N GLU A 12 11.91 -3.02 8.15
CA GLU A 12 10.70 -2.54 8.80
C GLU A 12 10.87 -1.10 9.33
N PRO A 13 11.06 -0.10 8.46
CA PRO A 13 11.38 1.24 8.90
C PRO A 13 10.36 1.73 9.92
N GLY A 14 10.74 1.66 11.19
CA GLY A 14 10.13 2.25 12.37
C GLY A 14 8.61 2.30 12.46
N GLY A 15 7.91 1.15 12.29
CA GLY A 15 6.46 1.10 12.36
C GLY A 15 5.77 1.42 11.02
N TYR A 16 4.54 1.89 11.08
CA TYR A 16 3.83 2.34 9.88
C TYR A 16 4.42 3.66 9.40
N GLY A 17 4.98 3.67 8.19
CA GLY A 17 5.38 4.91 7.54
C GLY A 17 4.13 5.73 7.22
N GLU A 18 4.03 6.94 7.79
CA GLU A 18 3.04 7.93 7.38
C GLU A 18 3.66 8.81 6.29
N THR A 19 2.95 9.00 5.21
CA THR A 19 3.31 10.01 4.21
C THR A 19 2.08 10.79 3.76
N ARG A 20 2.30 12.04 3.35
CA ARG A 20 1.26 12.87 2.76
C ARG A 20 1.45 12.85 1.25
N ILE A 21 0.47 12.34 0.56
CA ILE A 21 0.50 12.24 -0.89
C ILE A 21 -0.28 13.41 -1.47
N GLN A 22 0.43 14.23 -2.26
CA GLN A 22 -0.16 15.33 -3.01
C GLN A 22 -0.65 14.83 -4.36
N THR A 23 -1.86 15.23 -4.70
CA THR A 23 -2.44 15.05 -6.03
C THR A 23 -2.95 16.40 -6.53
N ASP A 24 -3.29 16.48 -7.80
CA ASP A 24 -3.97 17.65 -8.38
C ASP A 24 -5.36 17.91 -7.77
N ARG A 25 -5.94 16.91 -7.09
CA ARG A 25 -7.25 16.97 -6.44
C ARG A 25 -7.19 17.23 -4.94
N GLY A 26 -6.01 17.21 -4.34
CA GLY A 26 -5.80 17.45 -2.92
C GLY A 26 -4.80 16.51 -2.27
N GLU A 27 -4.68 16.64 -0.96
CA GLU A 27 -3.77 15.86 -0.13
C GLU A 27 -4.53 14.74 0.60
N PHE A 28 -3.90 13.60 0.76
CA PHE A 28 -4.35 12.57 1.68
C PHE A 28 -3.18 11.93 2.44
N LYS A 29 -3.47 11.38 3.60
CA LYS A 29 -2.50 10.60 4.37
C LYS A 29 -2.53 9.15 3.93
N ALA A 30 -1.37 8.58 3.68
CA ALA A 30 -1.20 7.16 3.42
C ALA A 30 -0.26 6.53 4.45
N TYR A 31 -0.58 5.32 4.84
CA TYR A 31 0.25 4.52 5.73
C TYR A 31 0.73 3.29 4.98
N CYS A 32 2.01 3.01 5.06
CA CYS A 32 2.54 1.77 4.53
C CYS A 32 3.55 1.14 5.48
N LYS A 33 3.68 -0.17 5.40
CA LYS A 33 4.71 -0.93 6.08
C LYS A 33 5.49 -1.69 5.02
N VAL A 34 6.69 -1.19 4.71
CA VAL A 34 7.60 -1.83 3.76
C VAL A 34 8.43 -2.86 4.51
N ASP A 35 8.55 -4.09 3.97
CA ASP A 35 9.31 -5.14 4.62
C ASP A 35 10.80 -4.80 4.66
N PHE A 36 11.34 -4.30 3.55
CA PHE A 36 12.77 -4.05 3.45
C PHE A 36 13.10 -2.99 2.38
N MET A 37 14.00 -2.08 2.71
CA MET A 37 14.58 -1.11 1.78
C MET A 37 16.09 -1.11 1.89
N LEU A 38 16.77 -1.02 0.74
CA LEU A 38 18.21 -0.95 0.64
C LEU A 38 18.61 0.24 -0.24
N PRO A 39 19.05 1.35 0.36
CA PRO A 39 19.74 2.41 -0.39
C PRO A 39 21.09 1.91 -0.91
N ASP A 40 21.35 2.15 -2.20
CA ASP A 40 22.63 1.84 -2.85
C ASP A 40 23.02 2.96 -3.83
N GLY A 41 23.87 3.86 -3.38
CA GLY A 41 24.27 5.04 -4.15
C GLY A 41 23.07 5.95 -4.48
N LYS A 42 22.71 6.01 -5.76
CA LYS A 42 21.55 6.78 -6.25
C LYS A 42 20.30 5.92 -6.46
N ASP A 43 20.37 4.66 -6.15
CA ASP A 43 19.26 3.73 -6.26
C ASP A 43 18.72 3.37 -4.87
N ILE A 44 17.45 2.98 -4.82
CA ILE A 44 16.86 2.32 -3.66
C ILE A 44 16.12 1.08 -4.12
N TYR A 45 16.48 -0.05 -3.53
CA TYR A 45 15.78 -1.32 -3.73
C TYR A 45 14.70 -1.47 -2.66
N ILE A 46 13.51 -1.89 -3.07
CA ILE A 46 12.39 -2.21 -2.17
C ILE A 46 12.08 -3.68 -2.34
N LEU A 47 12.25 -4.47 -1.30
CA LEU A 47 12.01 -5.91 -1.33
C LEU A 47 10.77 -6.25 -0.53
N ASP A 48 9.89 -7.00 -1.14
CA ASP A 48 8.66 -7.50 -0.52
C ASP A 48 8.62 -9.02 -0.64
N TRP A 49 8.60 -9.71 0.51
CA TRP A 49 8.61 -11.16 0.57
C TRP A 49 7.21 -11.76 0.55
N LYS A 50 7.01 -12.75 -0.31
CA LYS A 50 5.74 -13.45 -0.45
C LYS A 50 5.88 -14.93 -0.13
N THR A 51 5.21 -15.39 0.93
CA THR A 51 5.13 -16.81 1.33
C THR A 51 3.88 -17.51 0.81
N GLY A 52 2.96 -16.75 0.21
CA GLY A 52 1.72 -17.24 -0.35
C GLY A 52 1.82 -17.68 -1.82
N LYS A 53 0.64 -17.87 -2.44
CA LYS A 53 0.55 -18.08 -3.88
C LYS A 53 0.91 -16.81 -4.63
N ALA A 54 1.63 -16.95 -5.74
CA ALA A 54 1.95 -15.83 -6.60
C ALA A 54 0.67 -15.18 -7.18
N ASP A 55 0.58 -13.87 -7.04
CA ASP A 55 -0.45 -13.02 -7.63
C ASP A 55 0.24 -11.71 -8.02
N GLU A 56 0.85 -11.73 -9.21
CA GLU A 56 1.69 -10.62 -9.66
C GLU A 56 0.90 -9.31 -9.76
N TYR A 57 -0.36 -9.36 -10.19
CA TYR A 57 -1.19 -8.16 -10.32
C TYR A 57 -1.42 -7.46 -8.98
N LYS A 58 -1.86 -8.23 -7.97
CA LYS A 58 -2.11 -7.71 -6.62
C LYS A 58 -0.83 -7.23 -5.96
N HIS A 59 0.24 -8.02 -6.06
CA HIS A 59 1.51 -7.67 -5.44
C HIS A 59 2.19 -6.48 -6.14
N ARG A 60 2.00 -6.34 -7.47
CA ARG A 60 2.48 -5.17 -8.21
C ARG A 60 1.81 -3.88 -7.71
N LYS A 61 0.49 -3.89 -7.46
CA LYS A 61 -0.21 -2.72 -6.90
C LYS A 61 0.39 -2.31 -5.54
N GLN A 62 0.76 -3.25 -4.69
CA GLN A 62 1.43 -2.98 -3.42
C GLN A 62 2.80 -2.32 -3.61
N LEU A 63 3.60 -2.81 -4.56
CA LEU A 63 4.91 -2.24 -4.86
C LEU A 63 4.82 -0.82 -5.45
N ILE A 64 3.79 -0.50 -6.21
CA ILE A 64 3.53 0.88 -6.65
C ILE A 64 3.36 1.79 -5.44
N GLY A 65 2.56 1.36 -4.45
CA GLY A 65 2.38 2.10 -3.19
C GLY A 65 3.69 2.28 -2.41
N TYR A 66 4.52 1.24 -2.33
CA TYR A 66 5.83 1.32 -1.67
C TYR A 66 6.81 2.23 -2.42
N SER A 67 6.80 2.20 -3.75
CA SER A 67 7.63 3.09 -4.56
C SER A 67 7.22 4.55 -4.38
N LEU A 68 5.93 4.80 -4.33
CA LEU A 68 5.39 6.13 -4.05
C LEU A 68 5.77 6.60 -2.64
N PHE A 69 5.63 5.73 -1.63
CA PHE A 69 6.07 6.05 -0.27
C PHE A 69 7.56 6.39 -0.22
N ALA A 70 8.42 5.57 -0.84
CA ALA A 70 9.85 5.80 -0.85
C ALA A 70 10.22 7.14 -1.50
N SER A 71 9.56 7.52 -2.60
CA SER A 71 9.82 8.81 -3.26
C SER A 71 9.53 10.00 -2.33
N PHE A 72 8.42 9.97 -1.59
CA PHE A 72 8.07 11.02 -0.64
C PHE A 72 8.94 10.97 0.63
N HIS A 73 9.13 9.79 1.20
CA HIS A 73 9.88 9.62 2.44
C HIS A 73 11.35 10.06 2.32
N PHE A 74 11.94 9.82 1.17
CA PHE A 74 13.31 10.23 0.89
C PHE A 74 13.41 11.52 0.07
N GLU A 75 12.32 12.29 -0.07
CA GLU A 75 12.30 13.58 -0.76
C GLU A 75 12.93 13.52 -2.18
N ASN A 76 12.63 12.43 -2.91
CA ASN A 76 13.19 12.16 -4.23
C ASN A 76 14.74 12.14 -4.29
N LYS A 77 15.39 11.73 -3.20
CA LYS A 77 16.85 11.65 -3.12
C LYS A 77 17.46 10.62 -4.08
N PHE A 78 16.70 9.59 -4.43
CA PHE A 78 17.16 8.51 -5.29
C PHE A 78 16.71 8.75 -6.74
N ASP A 79 17.62 8.46 -7.69
CA ASP A 79 17.35 8.58 -9.12
C ASP A 79 16.47 7.42 -9.61
N ARG A 80 16.59 6.24 -8.98
CA ARG A 80 15.79 5.05 -9.31
C ARG A 80 15.26 4.36 -8.05
N ILE A 81 14.00 3.96 -8.13
CA ILE A 81 13.37 3.09 -7.14
C ILE A 81 13.14 1.73 -7.82
N ILE A 82 13.72 0.68 -7.26
CA ILE A 82 13.74 -0.67 -7.85
C ILE A 82 12.93 -1.61 -6.94
N PRO A 83 11.66 -1.82 -7.24
CA PRO A 83 10.82 -2.73 -6.47
C PRO A 83 11.07 -4.18 -6.88
N ILE A 84 11.13 -5.07 -5.90
CA ILE A 84 11.39 -6.50 -6.08
C ILE A 84 10.35 -7.30 -5.31
N LEU A 85 9.67 -8.23 -5.99
CA LEU A 85 8.87 -9.28 -5.36
C LEU A 85 9.73 -10.54 -5.22
N ALA A 86 9.89 -11.02 -4.00
CA ALA A 86 10.60 -12.26 -3.71
C ALA A 86 9.61 -13.35 -3.26
N TYR A 87 9.33 -14.31 -4.12
CA TYR A 87 8.47 -15.44 -3.81
C TYR A 87 9.30 -16.54 -3.12
N LEU A 88 8.94 -16.84 -1.88
CA LEU A 88 9.66 -17.80 -1.04
C LEU A 88 9.02 -19.20 -1.04
N LYS A 89 7.81 -19.34 -1.58
CA LYS A 89 7.10 -20.63 -1.59
C LYS A 89 7.41 -21.40 -2.86
N GLY A 90 7.89 -22.63 -2.69
CA GLY A 90 8.34 -23.48 -3.79
C GLY A 90 9.78 -23.17 -4.18
N GLU A 91 10.04 -23.03 -5.47
CA GLU A 91 11.33 -22.55 -5.95
C GLU A 91 11.40 -21.03 -5.77
N TYR A 92 12.51 -20.56 -5.20
CA TYR A 92 12.74 -19.13 -5.02
C TYR A 92 12.73 -18.41 -6.36
N ASN A 93 11.95 -17.34 -6.45
CA ASN A 93 11.83 -16.53 -7.66
C ASN A 93 11.74 -15.04 -7.32
N GLU A 94 12.48 -14.23 -8.05
CA GLU A 94 12.41 -12.76 -7.97
C GLU A 94 11.76 -12.20 -9.22
N VAL A 95 10.85 -11.25 -9.04
CA VAL A 95 10.24 -10.49 -10.11
C VAL A 95 10.48 -9.01 -9.85
N VAL A 96 11.05 -8.32 -10.83
CA VAL A 96 11.23 -6.86 -10.81
C VAL A 96 10.19 -6.26 -11.76
N PRO A 97 9.03 -5.83 -11.24
CA PRO A 97 7.99 -5.27 -12.10
C PRO A 97 8.41 -3.89 -12.61
N GLU A 98 8.17 -3.64 -13.89
CA GLU A 98 8.25 -2.29 -14.41
C GLU A 98 7.08 -1.46 -13.87
N ILE A 99 7.40 -0.31 -13.28
CA ILE A 99 6.43 0.67 -12.79
C ILE A 99 6.64 1.96 -13.57
N SER A 100 5.66 2.28 -14.40
CA SER A 100 5.67 3.51 -15.19
C SER A 100 5.14 4.71 -14.39
N GLN A 101 5.40 5.91 -14.87
CA GLN A 101 4.81 7.12 -14.30
C GLN A 101 3.26 7.07 -14.35
N ALA A 102 2.70 6.50 -15.41
CA ALA A 102 1.25 6.34 -15.52
C ALA A 102 0.68 5.41 -14.44
N ASP A 103 1.40 4.36 -14.05
CA ASP A 103 0.98 3.49 -12.94
C ASP A 103 0.94 4.25 -11.61
N ILE A 104 1.92 5.12 -11.38
CA ILE A 104 1.98 5.96 -10.19
C ILE A 104 0.80 6.95 -10.15
N GLU A 105 0.50 7.63 -11.26
CA GLU A 105 -0.61 8.59 -11.31
C GLU A 105 -1.97 7.88 -11.17
N ASN A 106 -2.18 6.75 -11.84
CA ASN A 106 -3.39 5.94 -11.67
C ASN A 106 -3.55 5.46 -10.22
N PHE A 107 -2.45 5.06 -9.57
CA PHE A 107 -2.49 4.65 -8.16
C PHE A 107 -2.88 5.81 -7.24
N LYS A 108 -2.36 7.02 -7.47
CA LYS A 108 -2.75 8.21 -6.72
C LYS A 108 -4.24 8.54 -6.90
N ASP A 109 -4.74 8.43 -8.12
CA ASP A 109 -6.16 8.68 -8.42
C ASP A 109 -7.07 7.66 -7.72
N ASP A 110 -6.71 6.37 -7.76
CA ASP A 110 -7.41 5.31 -7.05
C ASP A 110 -7.45 5.58 -5.54
N MET A 111 -6.29 5.87 -4.95
CA MET A 111 -6.17 6.16 -3.52
C MET A 111 -6.97 7.39 -3.11
N TYR A 112 -6.98 8.43 -3.94
CA TYR A 112 -7.80 9.61 -3.70
C TYR A 112 -9.29 9.27 -3.73
N ALA A 113 -9.73 8.54 -4.74
CA ALA A 113 -11.14 8.13 -4.88
C ALA A 113 -11.60 7.24 -3.71
N GLU A 114 -10.78 6.25 -3.32
CA GLU A 114 -11.04 5.37 -2.18
C GLU A 114 -11.09 6.16 -0.86
N THR A 115 -10.18 7.11 -0.66
CA THR A 115 -10.16 7.98 0.53
C THR A 115 -11.42 8.84 0.60
N ARG A 116 -11.85 9.43 -0.52
CA ARG A 116 -13.08 10.22 -0.59
C ARG A 116 -14.31 9.36 -0.31
N ALA A 117 -14.37 8.14 -0.84
CA ALA A 117 -15.46 7.22 -0.56
C ALA A 117 -15.54 6.86 0.94
N MET A 118 -14.40 6.62 1.60
CA MET A 118 -14.35 6.40 3.05
C MET A 118 -14.80 7.64 3.84
N GLN A 119 -14.36 8.83 3.44
CA GLN A 119 -14.75 10.09 4.10
C GLN A 119 -16.25 10.36 4.02
N GLN A 120 -16.92 9.95 2.95
CA GLN A 120 -18.38 10.08 2.81
C GLN A 120 -19.14 9.26 3.85
N LEU A 121 -18.53 8.23 4.43
CA LEU A 121 -19.09 7.43 5.52
C LEU A 121 -18.88 8.06 6.90
N ASN A 122 -18.29 9.26 6.96
CA ASN A 122 -18.09 10.02 8.19
C ASN A 122 -18.92 11.31 8.15
N ARG A 123 -19.72 11.53 9.17
CA ARG A 123 -20.43 12.80 9.41
C ARG A 123 -19.47 13.88 9.95
N ASP A 124 -18.51 13.46 10.74
CA ASP A 124 -17.49 14.33 11.33
C ASP A 124 -16.14 13.59 11.25
N ILE A 125 -15.31 14.01 10.30
CA ILE A 125 -14.02 13.40 10.04
C ILE A 125 -13.03 13.64 11.18
N GLU A 126 -13.08 14.82 11.82
CA GLU A 126 -12.14 15.18 12.88
C GLU A 126 -12.36 14.32 14.13
N ASN A 127 -13.61 14.05 14.47
CA ASN A 127 -13.99 13.22 15.61
C ASN A 127 -14.26 11.75 15.23
N ASN A 128 -13.97 11.37 13.97
CA ASN A 128 -14.24 10.03 13.44
C ASN A 128 -15.67 9.53 13.75
N THR A 129 -16.66 10.42 13.57
CA THR A 129 -18.06 10.11 13.82
C THR A 129 -18.69 9.58 12.54
N PRO A 130 -19.13 8.31 12.48
CA PRO A 130 -19.73 7.75 11.28
C PRO A 130 -21.10 8.36 10.98
N VAL A 131 -21.53 8.21 9.75
CA VAL A 131 -22.92 8.44 9.33
C VAL A 131 -23.89 7.45 9.99
N GLY A 132 -25.20 7.66 9.86
CA GLY A 132 -26.19 6.74 10.40
C GLY A 132 -26.09 5.34 9.82
N LYS A 133 -26.51 4.32 10.57
CA LYS A 133 -26.47 2.91 10.10
C LYS A 133 -27.22 2.69 8.79
N ASP A 134 -28.29 3.40 8.57
CA ASP A 134 -29.15 3.36 7.39
C ASP A 134 -28.50 3.96 6.14
N GLU A 135 -27.44 4.73 6.30
CA GLU A 135 -26.66 5.30 5.20
C GLU A 135 -25.60 4.33 4.66
N PHE A 136 -25.30 3.22 5.39
CA PHE A 136 -24.38 2.20 4.92
C PHE A 136 -25.06 1.20 3.99
N THR A 137 -24.51 1.05 2.78
CA THR A 137 -24.99 0.04 1.84
C THR A 137 -24.43 -1.33 2.20
N GLN A 138 -25.31 -2.30 2.42
CA GLN A 138 -24.91 -3.68 2.64
C GLN A 138 -24.39 -4.31 1.35
N THR A 139 -23.40 -5.17 1.45
CA THR A 139 -22.91 -5.95 0.32
C THR A 139 -23.92 -7.03 -0.09
N ASP A 140 -24.10 -7.27 -1.38
CA ASP A 140 -24.91 -8.38 -1.91
C ASP A 140 -24.15 -9.73 -1.83
N SER A 141 -22.86 -9.71 -1.56
CA SER A 141 -22.01 -10.90 -1.50
C SER A 141 -22.09 -11.59 -0.15
N GLU A 142 -22.92 -12.63 -0.04
CA GLU A 142 -23.03 -13.47 1.17
C GLU A 142 -21.69 -14.14 1.54
N SER A 143 -20.85 -14.47 0.56
CA SER A 143 -19.52 -15.05 0.81
C SER A 143 -18.63 -14.14 1.63
N LYS A 144 -18.74 -12.82 1.48
CA LYS A 144 -18.03 -11.82 2.30
C LYS A 144 -18.57 -11.78 3.72
N CYS A 145 -19.88 -11.97 3.89
CA CYS A 145 -20.54 -11.96 5.20
C CYS A 145 -20.10 -13.13 6.07
N LYS A 146 -19.75 -14.28 5.47
CA LYS A 146 -19.33 -15.49 6.20
C LYS A 146 -18.14 -15.23 7.15
N TYR A 147 -17.25 -14.32 6.81
CA TYR A 147 -16.04 -13.98 7.57
C TYR A 147 -16.08 -12.55 8.13
N CYS A 148 -17.23 -11.88 8.07
CA CYS A 148 -17.39 -10.51 8.53
C CYS A 148 -17.67 -10.50 10.04
N GLU A 149 -16.87 -9.80 10.80
CA GLU A 149 -17.06 -9.60 12.24
C GLU A 149 -18.30 -8.76 12.56
N PHE A 150 -18.79 -7.98 11.62
CA PHE A 150 -19.94 -7.09 11.76
C PHE A 150 -21.26 -7.66 11.20
N ARG A 151 -21.31 -8.94 10.82
CA ARG A 151 -22.48 -9.58 10.19
C ARG A 151 -23.77 -9.42 11.01
N GLU A 152 -23.65 -9.48 12.34
CA GLU A 152 -24.81 -9.33 13.25
C GLU A 152 -25.42 -7.93 13.16
N LEU A 153 -24.61 -6.89 13.01
CA LEU A 153 -25.09 -5.52 12.82
C LEU A 153 -25.90 -5.36 11.52
N CYS A 154 -25.61 -6.21 10.53
CA CYS A 154 -26.34 -6.26 9.27
C CYS A 154 -27.58 -7.17 9.34
N GLY A 155 -27.85 -7.85 10.46
CA GLY A 155 -28.90 -8.84 10.59
C GLY A 155 -28.65 -10.13 9.78
N ARG A 156 -27.40 -10.42 9.45
CA ARG A 156 -26.96 -11.65 8.75
C ARG A 156 -26.27 -12.58 9.72
N ASN A 157 -26.91 -13.65 10.08
CA ASN A 157 -26.39 -14.70 10.97
C ASN A 157 -25.65 -15.78 10.19
#